data_43fa155bd5ef676aea7c8764a5ac990e
#
_entry.id   43fa155bd5ef676aea7c8764a5ac990e
#
_cell.length_a   1.000
_cell.length_b   1.000
_cell.length_c   1.000
_cell.angle_alpha   90.00
_cell.angle_beta   90.00
_cell.angle_gamma   90.00
#
_symmetry.space_group_name_H-M   'P 1'
#
loop_
_entity.id
_entity.type
_entity.pdbx_description
1 polymer ?
#
loop_
_entity_poly.entity_id
_entity_poly.type
_entity_poly.pdbx_seq_one_letter_code
_entity_poly.pdbx_strand_id
1 'polypeptide(L)'
;MRYVLLLKGINVGGRNKVVMAELRRAVADLGYDNVETYINSGNLFFDTDKKPAEIVADFHDFFASHYPFVEAFSLLSAEDYATEVGQLPTWWEEDMARKDVLFYTEGMDKAGLMSYVDSLKLGDEVLQISDRAIYWGKYSESSYQQTAYHKKLAKSPFYKQVTIRNGNTFSALSNYLIP
;
A
#
# COMPACT_ATOMS: atom_id res chain seq x y z
N MET A 1 8.80 17.63 4.29
CA MET A 1 7.56 16.87 4.58
C MET A 1 7.88 15.39 4.64
N ARG A 2 7.24 14.65 5.55
CA ARG A 2 7.43 13.19 5.72
C ARG A 2 6.52 12.40 4.80
N TYR A 3 7.04 11.37 4.16
CA TYR A 3 6.32 10.49 3.24
C TYR A 3 6.56 9.01 3.57
N VAL A 4 5.65 8.16 3.12
CA VAL A 4 5.86 6.72 2.97
C VAL A 4 5.65 6.31 1.52
N LEU A 5 6.56 5.50 1.02
CA LEU A 5 6.43 4.78 -0.25
C LEU A 5 6.17 3.31 0.06
N LEU A 6 5.05 2.80 -0.41
CA LEU A 6 4.64 1.41 -0.22
C LEU A 6 4.93 0.61 -1.48
N LEU A 7 5.90 -0.28 -1.41
CA LEU A 7 6.30 -1.13 -2.54
C LEU A 7 5.38 -2.34 -2.66
N LYS A 8 5.21 -2.81 -3.89
CA LYS A 8 4.42 -4.00 -4.21
C LYS A 8 5.32 -5.14 -4.65
N GLY A 9 5.04 -6.34 -4.13
CA GLY A 9 5.57 -7.58 -4.68
C GLY A 9 7.07 -7.80 -4.49
N ILE A 10 7.67 -7.20 -3.47
CA ILE A 10 9.07 -7.46 -3.10
C ILE A 10 9.16 -8.48 -1.98
N ASN A 11 10.27 -9.23 -1.93
CA ASN A 11 10.60 -10.19 -0.87
C ASN A 11 9.49 -11.25 -0.62
N VAL A 12 8.75 -11.64 -1.66
CA VAL A 12 7.66 -12.60 -1.57
C VAL A 12 8.08 -13.95 -2.15
N GLY A 13 7.96 -15.02 -1.36
CA GLY A 13 8.23 -16.39 -1.80
C GLY A 13 9.65 -16.59 -2.36
N GLY A 14 10.65 -15.90 -1.83
CA GLY A 14 12.03 -15.94 -2.28
C GLY A 14 12.30 -15.22 -3.61
N ARG A 15 11.32 -14.51 -4.14
CA ARG A 15 11.43 -13.72 -5.38
C ARG A 15 11.53 -12.23 -5.09
N ASN A 16 12.04 -11.47 -6.08
CA ASN A 16 12.10 -10.00 -6.05
C ASN A 16 12.80 -9.49 -4.79
N LYS A 17 13.97 -10.06 -4.51
CA LYS A 17 14.73 -9.77 -3.29
C LYS A 17 15.22 -8.32 -3.29
N VAL A 18 14.92 -7.61 -2.21
CA VAL A 18 15.41 -6.28 -1.91
C VAL A 18 15.98 -6.28 -0.49
N VAL A 19 17.25 -5.93 -0.35
CA VAL A 19 17.91 -5.77 0.95
C VAL A 19 17.56 -4.38 1.49
N MET A 20 16.79 -4.30 2.57
CA MET A 20 16.28 -3.03 3.08
C MET A 20 17.39 -2.03 3.44
N ALA A 21 18.53 -2.49 3.97
CA ALA A 21 19.66 -1.61 4.29
C ALA A 21 20.29 -1.00 3.03
N GLU A 22 20.37 -1.74 1.93
CA GLU A 22 20.86 -1.25 0.64
C GLU A 22 19.88 -0.26 0.02
N LEU A 23 18.58 -0.56 0.08
CA LEU A 23 17.54 0.34 -0.38
C LEU A 23 17.60 1.69 0.35
N ARG A 24 17.68 1.68 1.69
CA ARG A 24 17.80 2.93 2.47
C ARG A 24 19.01 3.77 2.04
N ARG A 25 20.16 3.12 1.86
CA ARG A 25 21.38 3.81 1.45
C ARG A 25 21.25 4.43 0.07
N ALA A 26 20.75 3.65 -0.89
CA ALA A 26 20.56 4.12 -2.27
C ALA A 26 19.56 5.28 -2.36
N VAL A 27 18.48 5.25 -1.56
CA VAL A 27 17.50 6.34 -1.51
C VAL A 27 18.07 7.59 -0.83
N ALA A 28 18.89 7.44 0.21
CA ALA A 28 19.63 8.57 0.80
C ALA A 28 20.60 9.20 -0.20
N ASP A 29 21.28 8.40 -1.01
CA ASP A 29 22.17 8.88 -2.08
C ASP A 29 21.44 9.66 -3.19
N LEU A 30 20.13 9.46 -3.35
CA LEU A 30 19.26 10.28 -4.22
C LEU A 30 18.93 11.66 -3.63
N GLY A 31 19.34 11.95 -2.40
CA GLY A 31 19.11 13.21 -1.72
C GLY A 31 17.80 13.28 -0.92
N TYR A 32 17.26 12.14 -0.51
CA TYR A 32 16.17 12.06 0.46
C TYR A 32 16.71 11.97 1.88
N ASP A 33 16.10 12.68 2.81
CA ASP A 33 16.54 12.74 4.21
C ASP A 33 15.81 11.73 5.10
N ASN A 34 16.39 11.41 6.25
CA ASN A 34 15.80 10.58 7.31
C ASN A 34 15.15 9.29 6.76
N VAL A 35 15.90 8.59 5.89
CA VAL A 35 15.41 7.39 5.21
C VAL A 35 15.35 6.21 6.17
N GLU A 36 14.15 5.64 6.34
CA GLU A 36 13.87 4.49 7.22
C GLU A 36 13.06 3.44 6.47
N THR A 37 13.06 2.21 6.98
CA THR A 37 12.20 1.13 6.48
C THR A 37 11.59 0.36 7.64
N TYR A 38 10.39 -0.14 7.43
CA TYR A 38 9.70 -1.02 8.36
C TYR A 38 9.34 -2.33 7.66
N ILE A 39 9.78 -3.45 8.22
CA ILE A 39 9.66 -4.82 7.70
C ILE A 39 10.06 -5.00 6.22
N ASN A 40 10.13 -6.26 5.76
CA ASN A 40 10.64 -6.59 4.42
C ASN A 40 9.60 -6.43 3.28
N SER A 41 8.36 -6.07 3.61
CA SER A 41 7.31 -5.87 2.59
C SER A 41 7.43 -4.56 1.81
N GLY A 42 8.40 -3.69 2.18
CA GLY A 42 8.71 -2.49 1.43
C GLY A 42 7.93 -1.26 1.87
N ASN A 43 7.99 -0.93 3.15
CA ASN A 43 7.52 0.34 3.68
C ASN A 43 8.74 1.25 3.87
N LEU A 44 8.89 2.23 2.98
CA LEU A 44 10.02 3.14 2.92
C LEU A 44 9.59 4.54 3.30
N PHE A 45 10.19 5.10 4.34
CA PHE A 45 9.91 6.44 4.86
C PHE A 45 11.06 7.39 4.57
N PHE A 46 10.75 8.64 4.28
CA PHE A 46 11.75 9.67 4.01
C PHE A 46 11.18 11.08 4.19
N ASP A 47 12.05 12.04 4.34
CA ASP A 47 11.73 13.46 4.35
C ASP A 47 12.21 14.13 3.07
N THR A 48 11.42 15.06 2.54
CA THR A 48 11.80 15.87 1.38
C THR A 48 10.91 17.09 1.23
N ASP A 49 11.42 18.12 0.56
CA ASP A 49 10.65 19.30 0.13
C ASP A 49 10.18 19.20 -1.32
N LYS A 50 10.51 18.11 -2.02
CA LYS A 50 10.03 17.84 -3.38
C LYS A 50 8.52 17.68 -3.42
N LYS A 51 7.92 18.07 -4.54
CA LYS A 51 6.48 17.85 -4.79
C LYS A 51 6.21 16.36 -5.08
N PRO A 52 5.00 15.87 -4.78
CA PRO A 52 4.64 14.46 -5.04
C PRO A 52 4.96 13.97 -6.45
N ALA A 53 4.71 14.77 -7.48
CA ALA A 53 5.00 14.40 -8.87
C ALA A 53 6.51 14.22 -9.14
N GLU A 54 7.37 15.01 -8.49
CA GLU A 54 8.83 14.87 -8.59
C GLU A 54 9.30 13.60 -7.87
N ILE A 55 8.74 13.32 -6.68
CA ILE A 55 9.01 12.10 -5.93
C ILE A 55 8.65 10.87 -6.78
N VAL A 56 7.47 10.86 -7.37
CA VAL A 56 6.99 9.76 -8.24
C VAL A 56 7.93 9.54 -9.41
N ALA A 57 8.34 10.61 -10.10
CA ALA A 57 9.28 10.52 -11.22
C ALA A 57 10.64 9.95 -10.79
N ASP A 58 11.22 10.46 -9.71
CA ASP A 58 12.50 9.99 -9.16
C ASP A 58 12.46 8.49 -8.84
N PHE A 59 11.39 8.03 -8.18
CA PHE A 59 11.27 6.62 -7.81
C PHE A 59 10.97 5.70 -8.99
N HIS A 60 10.25 6.15 -10.01
CA HIS A 60 10.11 5.40 -11.26
C HIS A 60 11.45 5.17 -11.93
N ASP A 61 12.27 6.21 -12.07
CA ASP A 61 13.60 6.12 -12.66
C ASP A 61 14.54 5.26 -11.81
N PHE A 62 14.50 5.44 -10.49
CA PHE A 62 15.30 4.66 -9.55
C PHE A 62 14.97 3.16 -9.62
N PHE A 63 13.69 2.79 -9.56
CA PHE A 63 13.30 1.37 -9.63
C PHE A 63 13.57 0.77 -11.00
N ALA A 64 13.31 1.48 -12.08
CA ALA A 64 13.64 1.00 -13.43
C ALA A 64 15.13 0.63 -13.56
N SER A 65 16.01 1.38 -12.90
CA SER A 65 17.46 1.17 -12.95
C SER A 65 17.98 0.12 -11.97
N HIS A 66 17.42 0.05 -10.75
CA HIS A 66 17.98 -0.75 -9.65
C HIS A 66 17.14 -2.00 -9.30
N TYR A 67 15.82 -1.90 -9.44
CA TYR A 67 14.86 -2.95 -9.09
C TYR A 67 13.72 -3.00 -10.11
N PRO A 68 13.98 -3.41 -11.36
CA PRO A 68 13.01 -3.30 -12.47
C PRO A 68 11.75 -4.13 -12.27
N PHE A 69 11.72 -5.04 -11.30
CA PHE A 69 10.54 -5.79 -10.90
C PHE A 69 9.58 -4.98 -10.01
N VAL A 70 9.99 -3.82 -9.51
CA VAL A 70 9.11 -2.89 -8.79
C VAL A 70 8.42 -1.99 -9.82
N GLU A 71 7.32 -2.49 -10.37
CA GLU A 71 6.58 -1.81 -11.44
C GLU A 71 5.60 -0.75 -10.90
N ALA A 72 5.17 -0.89 -9.64
CA ALA A 72 4.18 -0.01 -9.05
C ALA A 72 4.43 0.18 -7.54
N PHE A 73 4.07 1.35 -7.05
CA PHE A 73 4.11 1.73 -5.65
C PHE A 73 3.01 2.72 -5.32
N SER A 74 2.71 2.89 -4.04
CA SER A 74 1.80 3.92 -3.54
C SER A 74 2.58 4.93 -2.71
N LEU A 75 2.32 6.21 -2.92
CA LEU A 75 2.95 7.32 -2.18
C LEU A 75 1.91 8.01 -1.31
N LEU A 76 2.21 8.18 -0.02
CA LEU A 76 1.39 8.95 0.92
C LEU A 76 2.27 9.92 1.71
N SER A 77 1.79 11.15 1.88
CA SER A 77 2.35 12.04 2.90
C SER A 77 1.87 11.64 4.30
N ALA A 78 2.52 12.15 5.34
CA ALA A 78 2.05 12.00 6.72
C ALA A 78 0.63 12.56 6.89
N GLU A 79 0.29 13.64 6.19
CA GLU A 79 -1.04 14.25 6.20
C GLU A 79 -2.09 13.36 5.50
N ASP A 80 -1.75 12.78 4.34
CA ASP A 80 -2.61 11.78 3.67
C ASP A 80 -2.91 10.62 4.61
N TYR A 81 -1.87 10.06 5.26
CA TYR A 81 -2.04 8.95 6.19
C TYR A 81 -2.91 9.34 7.39
N ALA A 82 -2.68 10.51 8.00
CA ALA A 82 -3.51 10.99 9.12
C ALA A 82 -4.98 11.16 8.71
N THR A 83 -5.24 11.64 7.49
CA THR A 83 -6.59 11.75 6.93
C THR A 83 -7.24 10.38 6.80
N GLU A 84 -6.53 9.39 6.26
CA GLU A 84 -7.01 8.01 6.13
C GLU A 84 -7.32 7.39 7.50
N VAL A 85 -6.46 7.59 8.51
CA VAL A 85 -6.72 7.13 9.89
C VAL A 85 -7.99 7.77 10.47
N GLY A 86 -8.21 9.05 10.21
CA GLY A 86 -9.41 9.78 10.67
C GLY A 86 -10.70 9.35 9.98
N GLN A 87 -10.62 8.62 8.87
CA GLN A 87 -11.76 8.17 8.07
C GLN A 87 -11.97 6.65 8.11
N LEU A 88 -11.30 5.95 9.04
CA LEU A 88 -11.46 4.51 9.21
C LEU A 88 -12.94 4.15 9.40
N PRO A 89 -13.42 3.07 8.75
CA PRO A 89 -14.80 2.63 8.90
C PRO A 89 -15.09 2.17 10.33
N THR A 90 -16.33 2.32 10.77
CA THR A 90 -16.76 1.94 12.13
C THR A 90 -16.49 0.48 12.44
N TRP A 91 -16.59 -0.41 11.45
CA TRP A 91 -16.30 -1.84 11.58
C TRP A 91 -14.80 -2.16 11.72
N TRP A 92 -13.90 -1.15 11.54
CA TRP A 92 -12.46 -1.39 11.69
C TRP A 92 -12.06 -1.86 13.09
N GLU A 93 -12.82 -1.48 14.09
CA GLU A 93 -12.62 -1.93 15.49
C GLU A 93 -13.24 -3.30 15.81
N GLU A 94 -14.03 -3.87 14.90
CA GLU A 94 -14.62 -5.19 15.10
C GLU A 94 -13.56 -6.29 15.02
N ASP A 95 -13.82 -7.41 15.71
CA ASP A 95 -12.98 -8.60 15.60
C ASP A 95 -13.23 -9.29 14.26
N MET A 96 -12.18 -9.37 13.46
CA MET A 96 -12.20 -9.97 12.13
C MET A 96 -10.99 -10.85 11.91
N ALA A 97 -11.15 -11.91 11.12
CA ALA A 97 -10.06 -12.79 10.76
C ALA A 97 -8.96 -12.05 9.99
N ARG A 98 -9.34 -11.13 9.09
CA ARG A 98 -8.41 -10.33 8.29
C ARG A 98 -8.94 -8.93 8.05
N LYS A 99 -8.05 -7.95 8.15
CA LYS A 99 -8.28 -6.56 7.73
C LYS A 99 -7.12 -6.15 6.84
N ASP A 100 -7.43 -5.68 5.64
CA ASP A 100 -6.44 -5.21 4.68
C ASP A 100 -6.77 -3.80 4.21
N VAL A 101 -5.73 -3.03 3.94
CA VAL A 101 -5.80 -1.72 3.29
C VAL A 101 -5.14 -1.84 1.92
N LEU A 102 -5.90 -1.54 0.88
CA LEU A 102 -5.48 -1.60 -0.52
C LEU A 102 -5.21 -0.17 -0.99
N PHE A 103 -3.99 0.30 -0.86
CA PHE A 103 -3.59 1.63 -1.31
C PHE A 103 -3.51 1.70 -2.82
N TYR A 104 -4.03 2.76 -3.40
CA TYR A 104 -3.93 3.02 -4.84
C TYR A 104 -2.47 3.27 -5.23
N THR A 105 -2.03 2.63 -6.31
CA THR A 105 -0.71 2.91 -6.88
C THR A 105 -0.75 4.14 -7.78
N GLU A 106 0.42 4.74 -7.97
CA GLU A 106 0.56 5.87 -8.88
C GLU A 106 0.21 5.45 -10.31
N GLY A 107 -0.66 6.24 -10.97
CA GLY A 107 -1.11 6.00 -12.34
C GLY A 107 -2.20 4.94 -12.50
N MET A 108 -2.82 4.47 -11.41
CA MET A 108 -3.92 3.51 -11.49
C MET A 108 -5.19 4.10 -12.15
N ASP A 109 -5.97 3.23 -12.79
CA ASP A 109 -7.31 3.55 -13.28
C ASP A 109 -8.33 3.52 -12.12
N LYS A 110 -8.48 4.65 -11.41
CA LYS A 110 -9.38 4.74 -10.26
C LYS A 110 -10.83 4.48 -10.65
N ALA A 111 -11.31 5.06 -11.73
CA ALA A 111 -12.69 4.91 -12.18
C ALA A 111 -13.00 3.44 -12.54
N GLY A 112 -12.10 2.78 -13.27
CA GLY A 112 -12.23 1.36 -13.61
C GLY A 112 -12.21 0.46 -12.38
N LEU A 113 -11.31 0.72 -11.41
CA LEU A 113 -11.27 -0.03 -10.15
C LEU A 113 -12.56 0.15 -9.35
N MET A 114 -13.08 1.38 -9.23
CA MET A 114 -14.34 1.65 -8.51
C MET A 114 -15.50 0.91 -9.16
N SER A 115 -15.65 1.01 -10.47
CA SER A 115 -16.71 0.28 -11.21
C SER A 115 -16.60 -1.23 -11.02
N TYR A 116 -15.37 -1.75 -11.04
CA TYR A 116 -15.16 -3.19 -10.81
C TYR A 116 -15.57 -3.60 -9.40
N VAL A 117 -15.12 -2.86 -8.38
CA VAL A 117 -15.46 -3.14 -6.97
C VAL A 117 -16.95 -3.06 -6.72
N ASP A 118 -17.63 -2.04 -7.28
CA ASP A 118 -19.10 -1.89 -7.18
C ASP A 118 -19.87 -3.06 -7.81
N SER A 119 -19.29 -3.71 -8.82
CA SER A 119 -19.89 -4.88 -9.48
C SER A 119 -19.75 -6.17 -8.69
N LEU A 120 -18.90 -6.19 -7.64
CA LEU A 120 -18.64 -7.41 -6.88
C LEU A 120 -19.81 -7.76 -5.96
N LYS A 121 -20.22 -9.02 -5.98
CA LYS A 121 -21.12 -9.57 -4.99
C LYS A 121 -20.30 -10.05 -3.79
N LEU A 122 -20.39 -9.32 -2.68
CA LEU A 122 -19.68 -9.61 -1.44
C LEU A 122 -20.23 -10.86 -0.77
N GLY A 123 -19.33 -11.65 -0.16
CA GLY A 123 -19.66 -12.75 0.74
C GLY A 123 -19.57 -12.31 2.20
N ASP A 124 -18.87 -13.08 3.03
CA ASP A 124 -18.61 -12.80 4.45
C ASP A 124 -17.49 -11.77 4.61
N GLU A 125 -17.73 -10.57 4.11
CA GLU A 125 -16.75 -9.49 4.03
C GLU A 125 -17.44 -8.12 3.98
N VAL A 126 -16.69 -7.09 4.32
CA VAL A 126 -17.10 -5.69 4.22
C VAL A 126 -15.98 -4.88 3.58
N LEU A 127 -16.34 -3.80 2.91
CA LEU A 127 -15.36 -2.86 2.36
C LEU A 127 -15.84 -1.41 2.48
N GLN A 128 -14.89 -0.50 2.51
CA GLN A 128 -15.12 0.94 2.39
C GLN A 128 -14.05 1.55 1.48
N ILE A 129 -14.51 2.39 0.57
CA ILE A 129 -13.65 3.12 -0.37
C ILE A 129 -13.33 4.49 0.22
N SER A 130 -12.08 4.89 0.19
CA SER A 130 -11.60 6.23 0.54
C SER A 130 -10.88 6.89 -0.64
N ASP A 131 -10.33 8.08 -0.41
CA ASP A 131 -9.60 8.81 -1.45
C ASP A 131 -8.27 8.13 -1.83
N ARG A 132 -7.62 7.44 -0.90
CA ARG A 132 -6.29 6.84 -1.07
C ARG A 132 -6.28 5.32 -1.04
N ALA A 133 -7.37 4.68 -0.58
CA ALA A 133 -7.37 3.24 -0.36
C ALA A 133 -8.77 2.62 -0.39
N ILE A 134 -8.78 1.28 -0.41
CA ILE A 134 -9.96 0.47 -0.08
C ILE A 134 -9.64 -0.29 1.21
N TYR A 135 -10.46 -0.12 2.22
CA TYR A 135 -10.43 -0.93 3.44
C TYR A 135 -11.26 -2.18 3.22
N TRP A 136 -10.71 -3.34 3.52
CA TRP A 136 -11.39 -4.62 3.26
C TRP A 136 -11.27 -5.55 4.47
N GLY A 137 -12.40 -5.85 5.10
CA GLY A 137 -12.50 -6.74 6.24
C GLY A 137 -13.11 -8.09 5.87
N LYS A 138 -12.57 -9.19 6.40
CA LYS A 138 -13.07 -10.56 6.23
C LYS A 138 -13.34 -11.12 7.62
N TYR A 139 -14.58 -11.52 7.86
CA TYR A 139 -15.03 -11.92 9.20
C TYR A 139 -14.46 -13.27 9.63
N SER A 140 -14.37 -14.23 8.71
CA SER A 140 -14.01 -15.62 9.02
C SER A 140 -12.87 -16.13 8.16
N GLU A 141 -11.91 -16.79 8.79
CA GLU A 141 -10.82 -17.48 8.09
C GLU A 141 -11.32 -18.66 7.26
N SER A 142 -12.33 -19.37 7.76
CA SER A 142 -12.91 -20.52 7.05
C SER A 142 -13.65 -20.14 5.77
N SER A 143 -14.21 -18.93 5.69
CA SER A 143 -14.89 -18.41 4.50
C SER A 143 -13.99 -17.55 3.61
N TYR A 144 -12.74 -17.32 3.96
CA TYR A 144 -11.83 -16.42 3.23
C TYR A 144 -11.74 -16.74 1.73
N GLN A 145 -11.62 -18.01 1.38
CA GLN A 145 -11.53 -18.44 -0.03
C GLN A 145 -12.82 -18.19 -0.82
N GLN A 146 -13.94 -17.98 -0.14
CA GLN A 146 -15.23 -17.70 -0.76
C GLN A 146 -15.49 -16.20 -0.96
N THR A 147 -14.67 -15.33 -0.37
CA THR A 147 -14.80 -13.88 -0.48
C THR A 147 -14.62 -13.39 -1.93
N ALA A 148 -15.26 -12.28 -2.27
CA ALA A 148 -15.05 -11.61 -3.55
C ALA A 148 -13.60 -11.12 -3.68
N TYR A 149 -12.95 -10.73 -2.58
CA TYR A 149 -11.53 -10.41 -2.52
C TYR A 149 -10.67 -11.55 -3.10
N HIS A 150 -10.81 -12.75 -2.57
CA HIS A 150 -10.01 -13.90 -2.99
C HIS A 150 -10.39 -14.44 -4.38
N LYS A 151 -11.70 -14.58 -4.64
CA LYS A 151 -12.21 -15.19 -5.89
C LYS A 151 -12.11 -14.27 -7.10
N LYS A 152 -12.29 -12.97 -6.91
CA LYS A 152 -12.45 -11.98 -7.99
C LYS A 152 -11.30 -10.97 -8.03
N LEU A 153 -11.15 -10.15 -6.98
CA LEU A 153 -10.17 -9.08 -6.97
C LEU A 153 -8.74 -9.62 -7.16
N ALA A 154 -8.35 -10.62 -6.38
CA ALA A 154 -6.97 -11.18 -6.42
C ALA A 154 -6.60 -11.76 -7.80
N LYS A 155 -7.58 -12.08 -8.63
CA LYS A 155 -7.40 -12.60 -10.00
C LYS A 155 -7.63 -11.55 -11.08
N SER A 156 -8.01 -10.34 -10.71
CA SER A 156 -8.30 -9.25 -11.65
C SER A 156 -7.04 -8.47 -12.02
N PRO A 157 -7.04 -7.75 -13.15
CA PRO A 157 -5.97 -6.81 -13.49
C PRO A 157 -5.79 -5.70 -12.44
N PHE A 158 -6.85 -5.32 -11.72
CA PHE A 158 -6.83 -4.28 -10.70
C PHE A 158 -6.02 -4.65 -9.47
N TYR A 159 -5.80 -5.94 -9.19
CA TYR A 159 -4.94 -6.37 -8.10
C TYR A 159 -3.50 -5.85 -8.22
N LYS A 160 -3.03 -5.66 -9.44
CA LYS A 160 -1.72 -5.08 -9.73
C LYS A 160 -1.67 -3.56 -9.50
N GLN A 161 -2.82 -2.91 -9.43
CA GLN A 161 -2.96 -1.46 -9.28
C GLN A 161 -3.12 -1.01 -7.83
N VAL A 162 -2.98 -1.92 -6.87
CA VAL A 162 -3.04 -1.62 -5.44
C VAL A 162 -1.84 -2.22 -4.71
N THR A 163 -1.40 -1.52 -3.66
CA THR A 163 -0.41 -2.01 -2.70
C THR A 163 -1.12 -2.41 -1.42
N ILE A 164 -0.96 -3.65 -0.99
CA ILE A 164 -1.74 -4.18 0.13
C ILE A 164 -0.91 -4.20 1.41
N ARG A 165 -1.50 -3.71 2.50
CA ARG A 165 -0.98 -3.84 3.86
C ARG A 165 -2.08 -4.37 4.77
N ASN A 166 -1.74 -5.33 5.64
CA ASN A 166 -2.69 -5.75 6.68
C ASN A 166 -2.89 -4.65 7.73
N GLY A 167 -3.96 -4.79 8.54
CA GLY A 167 -4.31 -3.79 9.54
C GLY A 167 -3.21 -3.49 10.54
N ASN A 168 -2.44 -4.50 10.97
CA ASN A 168 -1.32 -4.31 11.90
C ASN A 168 -0.21 -3.47 11.27
N THR A 169 0.15 -3.76 10.03
CA THR A 169 1.14 -2.97 9.30
C THR A 169 0.63 -1.55 9.08
N PHE A 170 -0.64 -1.39 8.67
CA PHE A 170 -1.25 -0.06 8.51
C PHE A 170 -1.13 0.78 9.79
N SER A 171 -1.50 0.22 10.93
CA SER A 171 -1.39 0.92 12.23
C SER A 171 0.06 1.24 12.59
N ALA A 172 1.01 0.35 12.30
CA ALA A 172 2.42 0.57 12.60
C ALA A 172 3.06 1.68 11.78
N LEU A 173 2.50 2.05 10.60
CA LEU A 173 3.00 3.19 9.82
C LEU A 173 2.97 4.49 10.61
N SER A 174 2.04 4.64 11.56
CA SER A 174 1.95 5.82 12.43
C SER A 174 3.23 6.12 13.19
N ASN A 175 3.96 5.08 13.62
CA ASN A 175 5.22 5.22 14.38
C ASN A 175 6.33 5.91 13.58
N TYR A 176 6.19 5.97 12.27
CA TYR A 176 7.18 6.53 11.34
C TYR A 176 6.70 7.81 10.66
N LEU A 177 5.39 8.03 10.59
CA LEU A 177 4.76 9.16 9.89
C LEU A 177 4.30 10.27 10.82
N ILE A 178 3.90 9.92 12.04
CA ILE A 178 3.36 10.87 13.02
C ILE A 178 4.43 11.05 14.11
N PRO A 179 4.93 12.28 14.33
CA PRO A 179 5.93 12.56 15.35
C PRO A 179 5.41 12.34 16.77
#